data_e1e2a54b97e82afe8af886846e94c057
#
_entry.id   e1e2a54b97e82afe8af886846e94c057
#
_cell.length_a   1.000
_cell.length_b   1.000
_cell.length_c   1.000
_cell.angle_alpha   90.00
_cell.angle_beta   90.00
_cell.angle_gamma   90.00
#
_symmetry.space_group_name_H-M   'P 1'
#
loop_
_entity.id
_entity.type
_entity.pdbx_description
1 polymer ?
#
loop_
_entity_poly.entity_id
_entity_poly.type
_entity_poly.pdbx_seq_one_letter_code
_entity_poly.pdbx_strand_id
1 'polypeptide(L)'
;KLPANFDGPYYAIKITGEIRHTQGGIATDVDAHALRVDGSVIQGLYAAGGCTEGFSSGDGAAYMSGNGLLQAMIFGKIAGIKAATEQRGEIKAVQWSKA
;
A
#
# COMPACT_ATOMS: atom_id res chain seq x y z
N LYS A 1 13.78 11.13 -28.98
CA LYS A 1 14.53 12.33 -29.43
C LYS A 1 14.95 13.08 -28.18
N LEU A 2 16.27 13.24 -27.95
CA LEU A 2 16.79 14.02 -26.83
C LEU A 2 16.42 15.50 -26.99
N PRO A 3 16.22 16.25 -25.89
CA PRO A 3 16.01 17.69 -25.96
C PRO A 3 17.15 18.40 -26.70
N ALA A 4 16.84 19.47 -27.44
CA ALA A 4 17.79 20.17 -28.29
C ALA A 4 18.92 20.88 -27.50
N ASN A 5 18.76 21.09 -26.20
CA ASN A 5 19.68 21.82 -25.32
C ASN A 5 20.30 20.93 -24.27
N PHE A 6 20.75 19.75 -24.65
CA PHE A 6 21.36 18.81 -23.72
C PHE A 6 22.89 19.04 -23.71
N ASP A 7 23.34 19.93 -22.86
CA ASP A 7 24.75 20.22 -22.68
C ASP A 7 25.38 19.36 -21.60
N GLY A 8 26.53 18.74 -21.90
CA GLY A 8 27.25 17.87 -20.97
C GLY A 8 27.84 18.58 -19.74
N PRO A 9 28.43 17.87 -18.81
CA PRO A 9 28.92 16.48 -18.93
C PRO A 9 27.86 15.40 -18.79
N TYR A 10 28.02 14.29 -19.54
CA TYR A 10 27.11 13.15 -19.52
C TYR A 10 27.71 12.01 -18.68
N TYR A 11 26.84 11.29 -18.00
CA TYR A 11 27.21 10.10 -17.23
C TYR A 11 26.42 8.91 -17.76
N ALA A 12 27.10 7.80 -18.01
CA ALA A 12 26.48 6.55 -18.40
C ALA A 12 26.53 5.58 -17.22
N ILE A 13 25.38 5.10 -16.79
CA ILE A 13 25.25 4.10 -15.72
C ILE A 13 24.63 2.85 -16.31
N LYS A 14 25.31 1.71 -16.15
CA LYS A 14 24.74 0.41 -16.55
C LYS A 14 23.63 0.03 -15.57
N ILE A 15 22.44 -0.16 -16.08
CA ILE A 15 21.28 -0.61 -15.30
C ILE A 15 20.81 -1.97 -15.80
N THR A 16 20.18 -2.74 -14.90
CA THR A 16 19.50 -3.99 -15.20
C THR A 16 18.06 -3.92 -14.70
N GLY A 17 17.16 -4.71 -15.29
CA GLY A 17 15.79 -4.84 -14.80
C GLY A 17 15.77 -5.47 -13.41
N GLU A 18 14.90 -4.99 -12.55
CA GLU A 18 14.65 -5.51 -11.20
C GLU A 18 13.16 -5.48 -10.90
N ILE A 19 12.65 -6.52 -10.24
CA ILE A 19 11.27 -6.56 -9.77
C ILE A 19 11.21 -5.92 -8.39
N ARG A 20 10.47 -4.80 -8.26
CA ARG A 20 10.31 -4.08 -7.00
C ARG A 20 8.92 -4.16 -6.42
N HIS A 21 7.90 -4.28 -7.27
CA HIS A 21 6.50 -4.31 -6.89
C HIS A 21 5.78 -5.43 -7.61
N THR A 22 4.91 -6.13 -6.91
CA THR A 22 4.03 -7.15 -7.51
C THR A 22 2.69 -6.57 -7.94
N GLN A 23 2.29 -5.42 -7.41
CA GLN A 23 0.97 -4.77 -7.54
C GLN A 23 -0.20 -5.64 -7.08
N GLY A 24 0.05 -6.88 -6.70
CA GLY A 24 -0.91 -7.75 -6.05
C GLY A 24 -0.83 -7.64 -4.52
N GLY A 25 -1.85 -8.09 -3.83
CA GLY A 25 -1.88 -8.05 -2.37
C GLY A 25 -3.28 -8.17 -1.80
N ILE A 26 -3.43 -7.78 -0.56
CA ILE A 26 -4.72 -7.77 0.14
C ILE A 26 -5.61 -6.70 -0.48
N ALA A 27 -6.81 -7.09 -0.95
CA ALA A 27 -7.82 -6.12 -1.38
C ALA A 27 -8.33 -5.33 -0.17
N THR A 28 -8.46 -4.02 -0.32
CA THR A 28 -8.95 -3.14 0.74
C THR A 28 -10.01 -2.18 0.21
N ASP A 29 -10.89 -1.71 1.10
CA ASP A 29 -11.79 -0.61 0.81
C ASP A 29 -11.11 0.76 1.06
N VAL A 30 -11.87 1.83 0.87
CA VAL A 30 -11.40 3.21 1.05
C VAL A 30 -11.07 3.56 2.51
N ASP A 31 -11.54 2.77 3.45
CA ASP A 31 -11.30 2.88 4.88
C ASP A 31 -10.17 1.95 5.38
N ALA A 32 -9.47 1.31 4.43
CA ALA A 32 -8.37 0.38 4.67
C ALA A 32 -8.76 -0.94 5.35
N HIS A 33 -10.04 -1.32 5.36
CA HIS A 33 -10.45 -2.64 5.82
C HIS A 33 -10.03 -3.70 4.80
N ALA A 34 -9.50 -4.81 5.28
CA ALA A 34 -9.23 -5.96 4.42
C ALA A 34 -10.53 -6.62 3.96
N LEU A 35 -10.59 -6.97 2.69
CA LEU A 35 -11.76 -7.56 2.06
C LEU A 35 -11.58 -9.07 1.84
N ARG A 36 -12.68 -9.81 1.94
CA ARG A 36 -12.76 -11.20 1.46
C ARG A 36 -12.93 -11.23 -0.06
N VAL A 37 -12.81 -12.43 -0.62
CA VAL A 37 -13.00 -12.66 -2.06
C VAL A 37 -14.40 -12.26 -2.54
N ASP A 38 -15.40 -12.34 -1.68
CA ASP A 38 -16.78 -11.93 -1.96
C ASP A 38 -17.01 -10.41 -1.80
N GLY A 39 -15.96 -9.64 -1.49
CA GLY A 39 -16.00 -8.19 -1.28
C GLY A 39 -16.45 -7.78 0.13
N SER A 40 -16.79 -8.71 1.01
CA SER A 40 -17.17 -8.38 2.38
C SER A 40 -15.97 -7.99 3.24
N VAL A 41 -16.19 -7.08 4.18
CA VAL A 41 -15.14 -6.62 5.12
C VAL A 41 -14.80 -7.71 6.14
N ILE A 42 -13.52 -7.88 6.42
CA ILE A 42 -13.03 -8.66 7.54
C ILE A 42 -12.95 -7.75 8.76
N GLN A 43 -13.89 -7.91 9.68
CA GLN A 43 -13.98 -7.05 10.87
C GLN A 43 -12.69 -7.07 11.70
N GLY A 44 -12.20 -5.87 12.06
CA GLY A 44 -11.01 -5.70 12.87
C GLY A 44 -9.69 -5.93 12.13
N LEU A 45 -9.71 -6.20 10.83
CA LEU A 45 -8.51 -6.36 10.02
C LEU A 45 -8.35 -5.19 9.05
N TYR A 46 -7.21 -4.52 9.15
CA TYR A 46 -6.83 -3.40 8.30
C TYR A 46 -5.51 -3.72 7.59
N ALA A 47 -5.34 -3.21 6.38
CA ALA A 47 -4.10 -3.36 5.64
C ALA A 47 -3.76 -2.09 4.86
N ALA A 48 -2.46 -1.79 4.76
CA ALA A 48 -1.97 -0.62 4.04
C ALA A 48 -0.55 -0.84 3.49
N GLY A 49 -0.21 -0.10 2.46
CA GLY A 49 1.12 -0.12 1.88
C GLY A 49 1.39 -1.32 0.97
N GLY A 50 2.64 -1.76 0.89
CA GLY A 50 3.08 -2.76 -0.06
C GLY A 50 2.48 -4.16 0.07
N CYS A 51 1.74 -4.45 1.15
CA CYS A 51 1.00 -5.71 1.32
C CYS A 51 -0.41 -5.67 0.71
N THR A 52 -0.87 -4.52 0.22
CA THR A 52 -2.18 -4.34 -0.40
C THR A 52 -2.08 -4.25 -1.91
N GLU A 53 -3.21 -4.41 -2.60
CA GLU A 53 -3.27 -4.17 -4.04
C GLU A 53 -2.80 -2.74 -4.36
N GLY A 54 -1.96 -2.62 -5.39
CA GLY A 54 -1.41 -1.33 -5.81
C GLY A 54 -2.40 -0.50 -6.61
N PHE A 55 -2.26 0.82 -6.52
CA PHE A 55 -3.06 1.76 -7.32
C PHE A 55 -2.57 1.93 -8.75
N SER A 56 -1.34 1.52 -9.01
CA SER A 56 -0.81 1.50 -10.36
C SER A 56 -1.39 0.30 -11.11
N SER A 57 -1.46 0.40 -12.42
CA SER A 57 -1.99 -0.68 -13.26
C SER A 57 -1.22 -1.99 -13.04
N GLY A 58 -1.91 -3.11 -13.14
CA GLY A 58 -1.35 -4.44 -12.98
C GLY A 58 -0.35 -4.86 -14.06
N ASP A 59 -0.26 -4.13 -15.17
CA ASP A 59 0.65 -4.40 -16.28
C ASP A 59 1.99 -3.65 -16.18
N GLY A 60 2.19 -2.83 -15.17
CA GLY A 60 3.38 -2.01 -14.97
C GLY A 60 3.53 -0.84 -15.95
N ALA A 61 2.78 -0.81 -17.05
CA ALA A 61 2.86 0.27 -18.05
C ALA A 61 2.38 1.62 -17.50
N ALA A 62 1.45 1.59 -16.57
CA ALA A 62 0.92 2.75 -15.87
C ALA A 62 1.52 2.91 -14.46
N TYR A 63 2.66 2.29 -14.17
CA TYR A 63 3.34 2.49 -12.89
C TYR A 63 3.68 3.96 -12.68
N MET A 64 3.26 4.51 -11.55
CA MET A 64 3.57 5.87 -11.14
C MET A 64 4.51 5.85 -9.96
N SER A 65 5.68 6.44 -10.14
CA SER A 65 6.68 6.54 -9.08
C SER A 65 6.14 7.33 -7.88
N GLY A 66 6.37 6.81 -6.67
CA GLY A 66 5.87 7.40 -5.44
C GLY A 66 4.53 6.85 -4.93
N ASN A 67 3.72 6.20 -5.78
CA ASN A 67 2.43 5.65 -5.38
C ASN A 67 2.52 4.67 -4.21
N GLY A 68 3.56 3.83 -4.17
CA GLY A 68 3.74 2.89 -3.06
C GLY A 68 3.96 3.58 -1.72
N LEU A 69 4.76 4.66 -1.69
CA LEU A 69 4.96 5.46 -0.49
C LEU A 69 3.70 6.22 -0.09
N LEU A 70 3.01 6.81 -1.07
CA LEU A 70 1.75 7.52 -0.86
C LEU A 70 0.70 6.58 -0.27
N GLN A 71 0.54 5.39 -0.85
CA GLN A 71 -0.36 4.36 -0.37
C GLN A 71 -0.04 3.94 1.08
N ALA A 72 1.23 3.71 1.39
CA ALA A 72 1.65 3.33 2.74
C ALA A 72 1.33 4.43 3.77
N MET A 73 1.61 5.69 3.45
CA MET A 73 1.39 6.82 4.36
C MET A 73 -0.09 7.14 4.55
N ILE A 74 -0.84 7.26 3.46
CA ILE A 74 -2.24 7.70 3.53
C ILE A 74 -3.11 6.59 4.09
N PHE A 75 -3.05 5.38 3.53
CA PHE A 75 -3.85 4.27 4.02
C PHE A 75 -3.39 3.76 5.39
N GLY A 76 -2.10 3.86 5.72
CA GLY A 76 -1.62 3.60 7.08
C GLY A 76 -2.24 4.54 8.11
N LYS A 77 -2.35 5.84 7.78
CA LYS A 77 -3.05 6.82 8.62
C LYS A 77 -4.56 6.50 8.75
N ILE A 78 -5.22 6.20 7.63
CA ILE A 78 -6.65 5.84 7.63
C ILE A 78 -6.88 4.60 8.48
N ALA A 79 -6.12 3.52 8.24
CA ALA A 79 -6.19 2.28 9.00
C ALA A 79 -6.01 2.50 10.51
N GLY A 80 -5.02 3.32 10.90
CA GLY A 80 -4.78 3.65 12.30
C GLY A 80 -5.93 4.40 12.95
N ILE A 81 -6.51 5.39 12.26
CA ILE A 81 -7.67 6.13 12.75
C ILE A 81 -8.88 5.22 12.87
N LYS A 82 -9.17 4.41 11.85
CA LYS A 82 -10.31 3.49 11.84
C LYS A 82 -10.19 2.44 12.93
N ALA A 83 -9.04 1.78 13.05
CA ALA A 83 -8.79 0.82 14.12
C ALA A 83 -9.00 1.42 15.52
N ALA A 84 -8.55 2.66 15.74
CA ALA A 84 -8.71 3.33 17.01
C ALA A 84 -10.16 3.74 17.33
N THR A 85 -10.95 4.05 16.31
CA THR A 85 -12.33 4.54 16.48
C THR A 85 -13.37 3.42 16.52
N GLU A 86 -13.21 2.41 15.68
CA GLU A 86 -14.17 1.32 15.55
C GLU A 86 -14.05 0.30 16.70
N GLN A 87 -12.85 0.05 17.20
CA GLN A 87 -12.63 -0.89 18.31
C GLN A 87 -12.93 -0.31 19.69
N ARG A 88 -13.17 0.99 19.83
CA ARG A 88 -13.52 1.60 21.12
C ARG A 88 -14.79 1.05 21.74
N GLY A 89 -15.67 0.38 20.97
CA GLY A 89 -16.89 -0.24 21.45
C GLY A 89 -16.73 -1.68 21.97
N GLU A 90 -15.61 -2.36 21.69
CA GLU A 90 -15.44 -3.80 21.94
C GLU A 90 -14.17 -4.19 22.72
N ILE A 91 -13.42 -3.25 23.29
CA ILE A 91 -12.31 -3.64 24.17
C ILE A 91 -12.89 -4.14 25.50
N LYS A 92 -13.47 -5.32 25.50
CA LYS A 92 -13.44 -6.19 26.66
C LYS A 92 -11.99 -6.59 26.85
N ALA A 93 -11.42 -6.19 27.97
CA ALA A 93 -10.06 -6.48 28.34
C ALA A 93 -9.71 -7.94 28.00
N VAL A 94 -8.79 -8.15 27.07
CA VAL A 94 -8.17 -9.44 26.86
C VAL A 94 -7.38 -9.72 28.14
N GLN A 95 -7.95 -10.54 29.02
CA GLN A 95 -7.21 -11.06 30.15
C GLN A 95 -6.14 -12.01 29.60
N TRP A 96 -4.92 -11.52 29.58
CA TRP A 96 -3.77 -12.40 29.41
C TRP A 96 -3.69 -13.29 30.66
N SER A 97 -4.16 -14.51 30.54
CA SER A 97 -3.88 -15.50 31.59
C SER A 97 -2.37 -15.72 31.60
N LYS A 98 -1.71 -15.36 32.69
CA LYS A 98 -0.31 -15.74 32.92
C LYS A 98 -0.27 -17.27 32.99
N ALA A 99 0.29 -17.88 31.94
CA ALA A 99 0.72 -19.26 31.98
C ALA A 99 1.95 -19.38 32.89
#